data_8a356ecd10d798d9c9a17a4d6d9c4c3c
#
_entry.id   8a356ecd10d798d9c9a17a4d6d9c4c3c
#
_cell.length_a   1.000
_cell.length_b   1.000
_cell.length_c   1.000
_cell.angle_alpha   90.00
_cell.angle_beta   90.00
_cell.angle_gamma   90.00
#
_symmetry.space_group_name_H-M   'P 1'
#
loop_
_entity.id
_entity.type
_entity.pdbx_description
1 polymer ?
#
loop_
_entity_poly.entity_id
_entity_poly.type
_entity_poly.pdbx_seq_one_letter_code
_entity_poly.pdbx_strand_id
1 'polypeptide(L)'
;MMLGTLQILRHMTDDIHGEVRIVFQPSEENGQGAKLMIGTGVLDGVDGAYAAHIWSEVDAGTVSCEPGPRMANTDWFRIDVRGTSCHGAMPQRGHDAVMVAAEIVNALQTIVSREISPYEPAVITVGELHGGTARNVIAGTAYLAGTVRTYGDSTHEEMPELMRRIVEHTAAALGAEAELTDYTIANYKVENDAASS
;
A
#
# COMPACT_ATOMS: atom_id res chain seq x y z
N MET A 1 -16.32 -2.09 20.56
CA MET A 1 -15.63 -3.30 21.04
C MET A 1 -14.75 -3.01 22.26
N MET A 2 -13.65 -2.26 22.20
CA MET A 2 -12.67 -2.09 23.30
C MET A 2 -13.27 -1.68 24.66
N LEU A 3 -14.21 -0.76 24.73
CA LEU A 3 -14.88 -0.40 25.98
C LEU A 3 -15.67 -1.59 26.57
N GLY A 4 -16.30 -2.40 25.73
CA GLY A 4 -16.99 -3.62 26.18
C GLY A 4 -16.00 -4.66 26.71
N THR A 5 -14.87 -4.85 25.99
CA THR A 5 -13.78 -5.72 26.45
C THR A 5 -13.25 -5.27 27.83
N LEU A 6 -13.00 -3.96 27.99
CA LEU A 6 -12.57 -3.41 29.27
C LEU A 6 -13.56 -3.67 30.41
N GLN A 7 -14.87 -3.57 30.15
CA GLN A 7 -15.91 -3.89 31.13
C GLN A 7 -15.88 -5.36 31.53
N ILE A 8 -15.70 -6.26 30.57
CA ILE A 8 -15.58 -7.70 30.85
C ILE A 8 -14.34 -8.00 31.69
N LEU A 9 -13.17 -7.49 31.24
CA LEU A 9 -11.90 -7.71 31.95
C LEU A 9 -11.93 -7.21 33.40
N ARG A 10 -12.64 -6.12 33.70
CA ARG A 10 -12.83 -5.64 35.08
C ARG A 10 -13.51 -6.65 36.00
N HIS A 11 -14.31 -7.57 35.48
CA HIS A 11 -14.97 -8.63 36.24
C HIS A 11 -14.14 -9.93 36.30
N MET A 12 -12.99 -9.96 35.60
CA MET A 12 -12.08 -11.11 35.51
C MET A 12 -10.71 -10.81 36.11
N THR A 13 -10.61 -9.84 37.00
CA THR A 13 -9.31 -9.41 37.58
C THR A 13 -8.59 -10.52 38.31
N ASP A 14 -9.32 -11.41 38.93
CA ASP A 14 -8.76 -12.54 39.69
C ASP A 14 -8.17 -13.64 38.78
N ASP A 15 -8.57 -13.66 37.50
CA ASP A 15 -8.12 -14.62 36.48
C ASP A 15 -6.96 -14.07 35.67
N ILE A 16 -6.65 -12.75 35.76
CA ILE A 16 -5.60 -12.10 35.01
C ILE A 16 -4.28 -12.15 35.77
N HIS A 17 -3.33 -12.94 35.28
CA HIS A 17 -1.99 -13.03 35.83
C HIS A 17 -1.01 -12.17 35.02
N GLY A 18 -1.05 -10.86 35.24
CA GLY A 18 -0.23 -9.88 34.51
C GLY A 18 -0.92 -8.54 34.36
N GLU A 19 -0.52 -7.79 33.33
CA GLU A 19 -1.06 -6.48 33.01
C GLU A 19 -1.78 -6.53 31.65
N VAL A 20 -2.96 -5.95 31.57
CA VAL A 20 -3.66 -5.70 30.31
C VAL A 20 -3.71 -4.21 30.06
N ARG A 21 -3.03 -3.78 29.01
CA ARG A 21 -2.95 -2.38 28.57
C ARG A 21 -3.92 -2.13 27.42
N ILE A 22 -4.91 -1.29 27.62
CA ILE A 22 -5.86 -0.90 26.58
C ILE A 22 -5.32 0.33 25.85
N VAL A 23 -5.16 0.23 24.53
CA VAL A 23 -4.60 1.30 23.69
C VAL A 23 -5.67 1.82 22.75
N PHE A 24 -5.98 3.12 22.85
CA PHE A 24 -6.87 3.83 21.91
C PHE A 24 -6.00 4.57 20.89
N GLN A 25 -5.79 3.97 19.74
CA GLN A 25 -4.94 4.51 18.68
C GLN A 25 -5.68 5.55 17.85
N PRO A 26 -5.13 6.77 17.65
CA PRO A 26 -5.63 7.73 16.69
C PRO A 26 -5.12 7.40 15.27
N SER A 27 -5.72 8.01 14.24
CA SER A 27 -5.20 8.01 12.85
C SER A 27 -4.81 6.61 12.33
N GLU A 28 -5.68 5.63 12.52
CA GLU A 28 -5.46 4.26 12.05
C GLU A 28 -5.35 4.21 10.53
N GLU A 29 -6.24 4.90 9.79
CA GLU A 29 -6.40 4.86 8.34
C GLU A 29 -5.15 5.27 7.53
N ASN A 30 -4.24 6.01 8.15
CA ASN A 30 -2.98 6.42 7.51
C ASN A 30 -1.72 5.86 8.19
N GLY A 31 -1.86 4.94 9.15
CA GLY A 31 -0.79 4.28 9.87
C GLY A 31 0.06 5.18 10.79
N GLN A 32 -0.17 6.49 10.82
CA GLN A 32 0.65 7.42 11.58
C GLN A 32 0.39 7.32 13.09
N GLY A 33 -0.84 7.00 13.48
CA GLY A 33 -1.21 6.85 14.87
C GLY A 33 -0.45 5.70 15.56
N ALA A 34 -0.26 4.58 14.88
CA ALA A 34 0.54 3.46 15.39
C ALA A 34 1.99 3.89 15.64
N LYS A 35 2.63 4.55 14.68
CA LYS A 35 4.02 5.05 14.81
C LYS A 35 4.16 6.02 15.99
N LEU A 36 3.19 6.95 16.13
CA LEU A 36 3.17 7.90 17.23
C LEU A 36 3.05 7.19 18.58
N MET A 37 2.13 6.25 18.72
CA MET A 37 1.89 5.51 19.97
C MET A 37 3.09 4.64 20.34
N ILE A 38 3.71 3.94 19.39
CA ILE A 38 4.93 3.17 19.61
C ILE A 38 6.05 4.09 20.13
N GLY A 39 6.20 5.26 19.52
CA GLY A 39 7.19 6.26 19.96
C GLY A 39 6.99 6.79 21.39
N THR A 40 5.81 6.61 22.00
CA THR A 40 5.59 6.94 23.42
C THR A 40 5.96 5.81 24.38
N GLY A 41 6.44 4.67 23.89
CA GLY A 41 6.78 3.51 24.70
C GLY A 41 5.55 2.67 25.12
N VAL A 42 4.41 2.83 24.46
CA VAL A 42 3.17 2.11 24.82
C VAL A 42 3.29 0.59 24.73
N LEU A 43 4.24 0.08 23.95
CA LEU A 43 4.53 -1.35 23.81
C LEU A 43 5.71 -1.81 24.64
N ASP A 44 6.35 -0.95 25.45
CA ASP A 44 7.48 -1.35 26.27
C ASP A 44 7.05 -2.38 27.33
N GLY A 45 7.71 -3.54 27.33
CA GLY A 45 7.40 -4.64 28.23
C GLY A 45 6.11 -5.39 27.92
N VAL A 46 5.57 -5.24 26.72
CA VAL A 46 4.39 -5.96 26.23
C VAL A 46 4.82 -7.28 25.58
N ASP A 47 4.28 -8.41 26.07
CA ASP A 47 4.58 -9.75 25.54
C ASP A 47 3.71 -10.12 24.32
N GLY A 48 2.53 -9.51 24.19
CA GLY A 48 1.60 -9.75 23.09
C GLY A 48 0.65 -8.60 22.86
N ALA A 49 0.20 -8.39 21.62
CA ALA A 49 -0.77 -7.38 21.25
C ALA A 49 -1.93 -8.02 20.48
N TYR A 50 -3.14 -7.61 20.82
CA TYR A 50 -4.38 -8.07 20.18
C TYR A 50 -5.12 -6.87 19.60
N ALA A 51 -5.56 -7.00 18.35
CA ALA A 51 -6.46 -6.07 17.71
C ALA A 51 -7.62 -6.83 17.05
N ALA A 52 -8.75 -6.18 16.89
CA ALA A 52 -9.88 -6.74 16.18
C ALA A 52 -10.42 -5.74 15.17
N HIS A 53 -10.64 -6.21 13.95
CA HIS A 53 -11.24 -5.45 12.85
C HIS A 53 -12.63 -6.01 12.52
N ILE A 54 -13.61 -5.16 12.25
CA ILE A 54 -14.91 -5.59 11.72
C ILE A 54 -14.75 -5.83 10.22
N TRP A 55 -15.22 -6.99 9.76
CA TRP A 55 -15.12 -7.40 8.37
C TRP A 55 -16.52 -7.77 7.83
N SER A 56 -16.91 -7.18 6.72
CA SER A 56 -18.30 -7.34 6.20
C SER A 56 -18.62 -8.74 5.73
N GLU A 57 -17.61 -9.52 5.34
CA GLU A 57 -17.73 -10.90 4.87
C GLU A 57 -17.72 -11.94 5.99
N VAL A 58 -17.56 -11.52 7.25
CA VAL A 58 -17.61 -12.41 8.43
C VAL A 58 -18.97 -12.28 9.09
N ASP A 59 -19.67 -13.38 9.23
CA ASP A 59 -21.01 -13.42 9.83
C ASP A 59 -21.01 -12.92 11.28
N ALA A 60 -22.06 -12.21 11.67
CA ALA A 60 -22.23 -11.74 13.03
C ALA A 60 -22.25 -12.92 14.02
N GLY A 61 -21.48 -12.79 15.10
CA GLY A 61 -21.32 -13.84 16.11
C GLY A 61 -20.18 -14.82 15.83
N THR A 62 -19.45 -14.64 14.72
CA THR A 62 -18.24 -15.40 14.40
C THR A 62 -16.99 -14.55 14.57
N VAL A 63 -15.86 -15.20 14.79
CA VAL A 63 -14.53 -14.60 14.85
C VAL A 63 -13.61 -15.42 13.96
N SER A 64 -12.86 -14.74 13.08
CA SER A 64 -11.81 -15.34 12.28
C SER A 64 -10.47 -15.01 12.91
N CYS A 65 -9.78 -16.03 13.44
CA CYS A 65 -8.50 -15.88 14.13
C CYS A 65 -7.47 -16.94 13.71
N GLU A 66 -7.63 -17.56 12.54
CA GLU A 66 -6.69 -18.55 12.03
C GLU A 66 -5.27 -17.96 11.93
N PRO A 67 -4.23 -18.78 12.20
CA PRO A 67 -2.84 -18.35 12.11
C PRO A 67 -2.44 -17.97 10.69
N GLY A 68 -1.42 -17.12 10.58
CA GLY A 68 -0.83 -16.70 9.31
C GLY A 68 -1.31 -15.32 8.83
N PRO A 69 -1.04 -15.00 7.56
CA PRO A 69 -1.30 -13.67 7.00
C PRO A 69 -2.79 -13.31 6.99
N ARG A 70 -3.13 -12.14 7.55
CA ARG A 70 -4.51 -11.62 7.62
C ARG A 70 -4.71 -10.38 6.78
N MET A 71 -3.73 -9.46 6.78
CA MET A 71 -3.75 -8.25 5.98
C MET A 71 -2.40 -8.05 5.28
N ALA A 72 -2.44 -7.61 4.04
CA ALA A 72 -1.24 -7.30 3.26
C ALA A 72 -0.58 -5.99 3.76
N ASN A 73 0.71 -5.84 3.49
CA ASN A 73 1.33 -4.52 3.46
C ASN A 73 0.53 -3.62 2.50
N THR A 74 0.43 -2.36 2.85
CA THR A 74 -0.23 -1.34 2.05
C THR A 74 0.73 -0.20 1.81
N ASP A 75 1.05 0.04 0.54
CA ASP A 75 1.85 1.20 0.15
C ASP A 75 1.07 2.04 -0.85
N TRP A 76 1.36 3.33 -0.84
CA TRP A 76 0.88 4.28 -1.81
C TRP A 76 2.04 4.75 -2.68
N PHE A 77 1.76 5.01 -3.95
CA PHE A 77 2.76 5.53 -4.85
C PHE A 77 2.22 6.64 -5.75
N ARG A 78 3.15 7.47 -6.21
CA ARG A 78 2.93 8.46 -7.25
C ARG A 78 4.07 8.41 -8.26
N ILE A 79 3.71 8.52 -9.53
CA ILE A 79 4.62 8.58 -10.66
C ILE A 79 4.29 9.85 -11.45
N ASP A 80 5.27 10.71 -11.67
CA ASP A 80 5.13 11.87 -12.51
C ASP A 80 5.85 11.62 -13.86
N VAL A 81 5.16 11.94 -14.96
CA VAL A 81 5.64 11.73 -16.34
C VAL A 81 5.84 13.08 -17.02
N ARG A 82 6.99 13.26 -17.63
CA ARG A 82 7.37 14.47 -18.37
C ARG A 82 7.66 14.13 -19.82
N GLY A 83 6.84 14.64 -20.72
CA GLY A 83 7.00 14.58 -22.16
C GLY A 83 7.30 15.95 -22.75
N THR A 84 6.97 16.11 -24.02
CA THR A 84 7.12 17.38 -24.74
C THR A 84 5.82 17.69 -25.49
N SER A 85 5.19 18.81 -25.13
CA SER A 85 3.92 19.23 -25.72
C SER A 85 4.10 19.75 -27.15
N CYS A 86 3.16 19.41 -28.04
CA CYS A 86 3.12 19.93 -29.40
C CYS A 86 1.69 19.86 -29.98
N HIS A 87 1.50 20.36 -31.20
CA HIS A 87 0.22 20.25 -31.89
C HIS A 87 -0.14 18.80 -32.20
N GLY A 88 -1.35 18.36 -31.87
CA GLY A 88 -1.79 16.96 -32.00
C GLY A 88 -1.67 16.37 -33.43
N ALA A 89 -1.70 17.18 -34.48
CA ALA A 89 -1.46 16.75 -35.87
C ALA A 89 0.05 16.68 -36.26
N MET A 90 0.97 16.99 -35.34
CA MET A 90 2.42 16.95 -35.54
C MET A 90 3.12 16.19 -34.44
N PRO A 91 2.72 14.90 -34.14
CA PRO A 91 3.24 14.17 -32.98
C PRO A 91 4.75 13.94 -33.00
N GLN A 92 5.38 13.95 -34.17
CA GLN A 92 6.82 13.82 -34.33
C GLN A 92 7.62 15.01 -33.74
N ARG A 93 6.97 16.06 -33.27
CA ARG A 93 7.58 17.24 -32.63
C ARG A 93 7.51 17.21 -31.11
N GLY A 94 6.94 16.14 -30.53
CA GLY A 94 6.78 16.04 -29.11
C GLY A 94 6.91 14.60 -28.61
N HIS A 95 6.76 14.43 -27.31
CA HIS A 95 6.68 13.13 -26.64
C HIS A 95 5.44 13.13 -25.74
N ASP A 96 4.50 12.23 -26.03
CA ASP A 96 3.17 12.24 -25.42
C ASP A 96 3.18 11.62 -24.02
N ALA A 97 3.12 12.46 -23.00
CA ALA A 97 3.11 12.02 -21.61
C ALA A 97 1.90 11.14 -21.26
N VAL A 98 0.73 11.32 -21.90
CA VAL A 98 -0.45 10.49 -21.67
C VAL A 98 -0.25 9.09 -22.24
N MET A 99 0.30 8.97 -23.43
CA MET A 99 0.63 7.67 -24.03
C MET A 99 1.70 6.94 -23.21
N VAL A 100 2.75 7.65 -22.79
CA VAL A 100 3.81 7.08 -21.92
C VAL A 100 3.24 6.60 -20.58
N ALA A 101 2.36 7.39 -19.97
CA ALA A 101 1.68 6.98 -18.72
C ALA A 101 0.83 5.71 -18.90
N ALA A 102 0.11 5.59 -20.02
CA ALA A 102 -0.66 4.39 -20.33
C ALA A 102 0.23 3.14 -20.50
N GLU A 103 1.39 3.28 -21.15
CA GLU A 103 2.35 2.18 -21.27
C GLU A 103 2.99 1.81 -19.93
N ILE A 104 3.25 2.77 -19.05
CA ILE A 104 3.72 2.52 -17.69
C ILE A 104 2.67 1.70 -16.90
N VAL A 105 1.36 1.99 -17.03
CA VAL A 105 0.30 1.17 -16.41
C VAL A 105 0.42 -0.29 -16.80
N ASN A 106 0.59 -0.56 -18.10
CA ASN A 106 0.74 -1.92 -18.62
C ASN A 106 2.06 -2.57 -18.17
N ALA A 107 3.16 -1.82 -18.25
CA ALA A 107 4.48 -2.32 -17.89
C ALA A 107 4.60 -2.68 -16.40
N LEU A 108 3.99 -1.90 -15.50
CA LEU A 108 3.97 -2.20 -14.06
C LEU A 108 3.33 -3.56 -13.75
N GLN A 109 2.34 -4.02 -14.53
CA GLN A 109 1.72 -5.33 -14.34
C GLN A 109 2.70 -6.48 -14.60
N THR A 110 3.79 -6.24 -15.33
CA THR A 110 4.82 -7.26 -15.58
C THR A 110 5.62 -7.60 -14.31
N ILE A 111 5.72 -6.70 -13.36
CA ILE A 111 6.35 -6.98 -12.07
C ILE A 111 5.62 -8.16 -11.40
N VAL A 112 4.31 -8.05 -11.22
CA VAL A 112 3.50 -9.09 -10.58
C VAL A 112 3.47 -10.37 -11.41
N SER A 113 3.36 -10.26 -12.73
CA SER A 113 3.15 -11.43 -13.59
C SER A 113 4.43 -12.12 -14.03
N ARG A 114 5.63 -11.51 -13.91
CA ARG A 114 6.89 -12.03 -14.46
C ARG A 114 8.09 -11.98 -13.52
N GLU A 115 8.07 -11.18 -12.46
CA GLU A 115 9.21 -11.01 -11.57
C GLU A 115 8.93 -11.53 -10.16
N ILE A 116 7.70 -11.41 -9.68
CA ILE A 116 7.29 -11.95 -8.37
C ILE A 116 6.95 -13.44 -8.52
N SER A 117 7.34 -14.24 -7.55
CA SER A 117 7.02 -15.66 -7.48
C SER A 117 5.50 -15.88 -7.52
N PRO A 118 4.97 -16.83 -8.30
CA PRO A 118 3.54 -17.14 -8.33
C PRO A 118 2.99 -17.66 -6.98
N TYR A 119 3.86 -18.00 -6.05
CA TYR A 119 3.49 -18.39 -4.68
C TYR A 119 3.40 -17.20 -3.71
N GLU A 120 3.78 -16.00 -4.16
CA GLU A 120 3.71 -14.77 -3.36
C GLU A 120 2.63 -13.84 -3.89
N PRO A 121 1.54 -13.65 -3.13
CA PRO A 121 0.50 -12.70 -3.53
C PRO A 121 1.02 -11.26 -3.52
N ALA A 122 0.87 -10.59 -4.66
CA ALA A 122 1.16 -9.17 -4.80
C ALA A 122 0.19 -8.52 -5.77
N VAL A 123 -0.15 -7.25 -5.52
CA VAL A 123 -1.04 -6.47 -6.39
C VAL A 123 -0.47 -5.06 -6.55
N ILE A 124 -0.42 -4.58 -7.78
CA ILE A 124 -0.15 -3.18 -8.13
C ILE A 124 -1.39 -2.63 -8.80
N THR A 125 -2.02 -1.64 -8.17
CA THR A 125 -3.21 -0.98 -8.70
C THR A 125 -2.88 0.48 -9.02
N VAL A 126 -3.05 0.89 -10.27
CA VAL A 126 -3.07 2.30 -10.66
C VAL A 126 -4.53 2.77 -10.57
N GLY A 127 -4.84 3.55 -9.53
CA GLY A 127 -6.19 4.06 -9.28
C GLY A 127 -6.47 5.39 -9.97
N GLU A 128 -5.41 6.15 -10.26
CA GLU A 128 -5.48 7.46 -10.90
C GLU A 128 -4.51 7.56 -12.07
N LEU A 129 -5.00 8.12 -13.19
CA LEU A 129 -4.19 8.54 -14.32
C LEU A 129 -4.73 9.88 -14.80
N HIS A 130 -3.91 10.92 -14.76
CA HIS A 130 -4.27 12.25 -15.20
C HIS A 130 -3.21 12.82 -16.14
N GLY A 131 -3.65 13.49 -17.20
CA GLY A 131 -2.72 14.13 -18.15
C GLY A 131 -3.44 14.90 -19.25
N GLY A 132 -2.65 15.73 -19.93
CA GLY A 132 -3.15 16.55 -21.02
C GLY A 132 -3.91 17.81 -20.60
N THR A 133 -4.04 18.75 -21.51
CA THR A 133 -4.72 20.03 -21.29
C THR A 133 -5.79 20.32 -22.33
N ALA A 134 -5.68 19.77 -23.55
CA ALA A 134 -6.61 19.96 -24.63
C ALA A 134 -6.58 18.78 -25.61
N ARG A 135 -7.74 18.46 -26.19
CA ARG A 135 -7.94 17.30 -27.09
C ARG A 135 -7.10 17.31 -28.38
N ASN A 136 -6.55 18.45 -28.76
CA ASN A 136 -5.75 18.63 -29.99
C ASN A 136 -4.28 18.99 -29.69
N VAL A 137 -3.83 18.76 -28.47
CA VAL A 137 -2.46 19.03 -28.00
C VAL A 137 -1.87 17.75 -27.43
N ILE A 138 -0.68 17.37 -27.87
CA ILE A 138 0.12 16.31 -27.26
C ILE A 138 0.47 16.72 -25.83
N ALA A 139 0.23 15.84 -24.89
CA ALA A 139 0.41 16.12 -23.46
C ALA A 139 1.90 16.25 -23.11
N GLY A 140 2.28 17.37 -22.49
CA GLY A 140 3.63 17.56 -21.96
C GLY A 140 3.84 16.96 -20.57
N THR A 141 2.76 16.69 -19.83
CA THR A 141 2.81 16.10 -18.49
C THR A 141 1.65 15.16 -18.24
N ALA A 142 1.90 14.14 -17.42
CA ALA A 142 0.89 13.26 -16.85
C ALA A 142 1.34 12.81 -15.46
N TYR A 143 0.41 12.27 -14.65
CA TYR A 143 0.77 11.54 -13.45
C TYR A 143 -0.11 10.30 -13.26
N LEU A 144 0.41 9.37 -12.52
CA LEU A 144 -0.22 8.15 -12.07
C LEU A 144 -0.15 8.09 -10.54
N ALA A 145 -1.19 7.59 -9.89
CA ALA A 145 -1.14 7.29 -8.47
C ALA A 145 -1.88 5.99 -8.18
N GLY A 146 -1.44 5.30 -7.13
CA GLY A 146 -2.02 4.00 -6.86
C GLY A 146 -1.54 3.37 -5.57
N THR A 147 -1.79 2.08 -5.45
CA THR A 147 -1.46 1.29 -4.26
C THR A 147 -0.73 0.01 -4.63
N VAL A 148 0.10 -0.45 -3.70
CA VAL A 148 0.74 -1.76 -3.73
C VAL A 148 0.27 -2.59 -2.54
N ARG A 149 0.06 -3.89 -2.76
CA ARG A 149 -0.22 -4.87 -1.72
C ARG A 149 0.77 -6.01 -1.83
N THR A 150 1.41 -6.38 -0.73
CA THR A 150 2.36 -7.50 -0.66
C THR A 150 2.21 -8.24 0.66
N TYR A 151 2.58 -9.53 0.68
CA TYR A 151 2.65 -10.32 1.91
C TYR A 151 4.09 -10.72 2.27
N GLY A 152 4.93 -11.00 1.28
CA GLY A 152 6.35 -11.33 1.50
C GLY A 152 7.16 -10.09 1.86
N ASP A 153 8.03 -10.20 2.87
CA ASP A 153 8.86 -9.07 3.33
C ASP A 153 9.89 -8.69 2.26
N SER A 154 10.56 -9.68 1.63
CA SER A 154 11.51 -9.41 0.54
C SER A 154 10.86 -8.74 -0.66
N THR A 155 9.66 -9.21 -1.06
CA THR A 155 8.89 -8.61 -2.15
C THR A 155 8.48 -7.17 -1.82
N HIS A 156 8.10 -6.91 -0.56
CA HIS A 156 7.75 -5.57 -0.10
C HIS A 156 8.96 -4.62 -0.15
N GLU A 157 10.12 -5.07 0.32
CA GLU A 157 11.35 -4.27 0.33
C GLU A 157 11.88 -3.98 -1.09
N GLU A 158 11.77 -4.93 -2.01
CA GLU A 158 12.24 -4.81 -3.39
C GLU A 158 11.30 -4.01 -4.30
N MET A 159 10.02 -3.93 -3.98
CA MET A 159 8.98 -3.36 -4.83
C MET A 159 9.26 -1.94 -5.32
N PRO A 160 9.73 -0.99 -4.49
CA PRO A 160 10.01 0.38 -4.94
C PRO A 160 11.07 0.41 -6.06
N GLU A 161 12.08 -0.44 -5.97
CA GLU A 161 13.16 -0.50 -6.97
C GLU A 161 12.70 -1.15 -8.27
N LEU A 162 11.91 -2.22 -8.18
CA LEU A 162 11.28 -2.85 -9.35
C LEU A 162 10.40 -1.85 -10.09
N MET A 163 9.56 -1.10 -9.37
CA MET A 163 8.71 -0.06 -9.95
C MET A 163 9.52 1.06 -10.58
N ARG A 164 10.54 1.57 -9.89
CA ARG A 164 11.40 2.65 -10.41
C ARG A 164 12.04 2.25 -11.74
N ARG A 165 12.64 1.07 -11.80
CA ARG A 165 13.26 0.53 -13.00
C ARG A 165 12.27 0.45 -14.18
N ILE A 166 11.07 -0.09 -13.96
CA ILE A 166 10.05 -0.20 -15.01
C ILE A 166 9.60 1.18 -15.48
N VAL A 167 9.35 2.10 -14.56
CA VAL A 167 8.88 3.47 -14.84
C VAL A 167 9.89 4.23 -15.71
N GLU A 168 11.14 4.30 -15.24
CA GLU A 168 12.19 5.07 -15.90
C GLU A 168 12.53 4.51 -17.28
N HIS A 169 12.68 3.19 -17.41
CA HIS A 169 13.05 2.56 -18.69
C HIS A 169 11.90 2.58 -19.70
N THR A 170 10.65 2.45 -19.25
CA THR A 170 9.50 2.58 -20.17
C THR A 170 9.40 3.99 -20.72
N ALA A 171 9.54 5.00 -19.89
CA ALA A 171 9.51 6.40 -20.31
C ALA A 171 10.69 6.71 -21.28
N ALA A 172 11.89 6.28 -20.92
CA ALA A 172 13.09 6.47 -21.75
C ALA A 172 12.97 5.82 -23.13
N ALA A 173 12.40 4.60 -23.21
CA ALA A 173 12.15 3.91 -24.48
C ALA A 173 11.21 4.69 -25.42
N LEU A 174 10.37 5.54 -24.87
CA LEU A 174 9.38 6.37 -25.59
C LEU A 174 9.80 7.83 -25.72
N GLY A 175 11.06 8.16 -25.35
CA GLY A 175 11.64 9.50 -25.48
C GLY A 175 11.16 10.52 -24.45
N ALA A 176 10.56 10.05 -23.36
CA ALA A 176 10.10 10.87 -22.25
C ALA A 176 10.87 10.55 -20.97
N GLU A 177 10.55 11.25 -19.88
CA GLU A 177 11.05 10.99 -18.54
C GLU A 177 9.90 10.65 -17.62
N ALA A 178 10.10 9.70 -16.71
CA ALA A 178 9.17 9.44 -15.62
C ALA A 178 9.94 9.09 -14.35
N GLU A 179 9.35 9.45 -13.23
CA GLU A 179 9.94 9.28 -11.90
C GLU A 179 8.90 8.78 -10.90
N LEU A 180 9.28 7.81 -10.08
CA LEU A 180 8.54 7.41 -8.89
C LEU A 180 8.79 8.47 -7.80
N THR A 181 7.93 9.51 -7.75
CA THR A 181 8.12 10.70 -6.91
C THR A 181 7.66 10.53 -5.47
N ASP A 182 6.76 9.57 -5.22
CA ASP A 182 6.34 9.19 -3.88
C ASP A 182 6.17 7.67 -3.80
N TYR A 183 6.64 7.09 -2.70
CA TYR A 183 6.37 5.72 -2.29
C TYR A 183 6.31 5.69 -0.76
N THR A 184 5.10 5.58 -0.24
CA THR A 184 4.84 5.69 1.20
C THR A 184 4.25 4.40 1.73
N ILE A 185 4.90 3.80 2.73
CA ILE A 185 4.36 2.66 3.48
C ILE A 185 3.23 3.20 4.36
N ALA A 186 1.99 2.86 4.01
CA ALA A 186 0.80 3.25 4.78
C ALA A 186 0.58 2.30 5.97
N ASN A 187 0.53 0.99 5.72
CA ASN A 187 0.36 -0.02 6.76
C ASN A 187 1.22 -1.25 6.49
N TYR A 188 1.79 -1.82 7.54
CA TYR A 188 2.47 -3.12 7.47
C TYR A 188 1.45 -4.27 7.50
N LYS A 189 1.85 -5.43 6.98
CA LYS A 189 1.06 -6.66 7.02
C LYS A 189 0.67 -7.02 8.46
N VAL A 190 -0.46 -7.69 8.59
CA VAL A 190 -0.90 -8.28 9.86
C VAL A 190 -0.89 -9.80 9.71
N GLU A 191 -0.25 -10.46 10.66
CA GLU A 191 -0.22 -11.91 10.78
C GLU A 191 -0.70 -12.32 12.17
N ASN A 192 -1.51 -13.38 12.22
CA ASN A 192 -1.87 -14.00 13.48
C ASN A 192 -0.78 -15.00 13.88
N ASP A 193 -0.29 -14.87 15.10
CA ASP A 193 0.63 -15.84 15.68
C ASP A 193 -0.09 -17.18 15.96
N ALA A 194 0.56 -18.28 15.59
CA ALA A 194 0.00 -19.62 15.78
C ALA A 194 -0.25 -20.01 17.26
N ALA A 195 0.45 -19.37 18.21
CA ALA A 195 0.27 -19.61 19.63
C ALA A 195 -0.94 -18.88 20.23
N SER A 196 -1.43 -17.83 19.53
CA SER A 196 -2.54 -16.98 19.99
C SER A 196 -3.80 -17.09 19.11
N SER A 197 -3.80 -18.00 18.15
CA SER A 197 -4.93 -18.24 17.22
C SER A 197 -5.86 -19.36 17.70
#